data_95523be7212e32217af01047518e49da
#
_entry.id   95523be7212e32217af01047518e49da
#
_cell.length_a   1.000
_cell.length_b   1.000
_cell.length_c   1.000
_cell.angle_alpha   90.00
_cell.angle_beta   90.00
_cell.angle_gamma   90.00
#
_symmetry.space_group_name_H-M   'P 1'
#
loop_
_entity.id
_entity.type
_entity.pdbx_description
1 polymer ?
#
loop_
_entity_poly.entity_id
_entity_poly.type
_entity_poly.pdbx_seq_one_letter_code
_entity_poly.pdbx_strand_id
1 'polypeptide(L)'
;PPKSIVPKIIGWAIPILIVALIVITFFTNPSAGFDQALSWILWTGSMAAVGAAVALGHPLAILAAFVTAPVTALHPILASGWFSGLAQAYIKRPTIADFEKLSEDVFTIKGFWRNKVTRVLLVVVLTNLFGSLGTFIGGADVIRVFFKNF
;
A
#
# COMPACT_ATOMS: atom_id res chain seq x y z
N PRO A 1 6.72 -4.84 -31.56
CA PRO A 1 7.62 -5.78 -30.91
C PRO A 1 6.92 -6.54 -29.78
N PRO A 2 7.23 -7.83 -29.61
CA PRO A 2 6.63 -8.60 -28.54
C PRO A 2 7.05 -8.05 -27.17
N LYS A 3 6.08 -7.96 -26.27
CA LYS A 3 6.36 -7.52 -24.90
C LYS A 3 7.13 -8.62 -24.17
N SER A 4 8.19 -8.23 -23.46
CA SER A 4 8.93 -9.17 -22.63
C SER A 4 8.04 -9.71 -21.50
N ILE A 5 8.13 -11.01 -21.23
CA ILE A 5 7.45 -11.66 -20.09
C ILE A 5 8.26 -11.54 -18.79
N VAL A 6 9.54 -11.11 -18.89
CA VAL A 6 10.44 -11.03 -17.73
C VAL A 6 9.90 -10.14 -16.60
N PRO A 7 9.36 -8.94 -16.87
CA PRO A 7 8.78 -8.13 -15.80
C PRO A 7 7.61 -8.81 -15.10
N LYS A 8 6.80 -9.59 -15.82
CA LYS A 8 5.69 -10.35 -15.23
C LYS A 8 6.20 -11.46 -14.32
N ILE A 9 7.23 -12.17 -14.76
CA ILE A 9 7.85 -13.24 -13.96
C ILE A 9 8.43 -12.67 -12.67
N ILE A 10 9.17 -11.56 -12.74
CA ILE A 10 9.74 -10.90 -11.58
C ILE A 10 8.62 -10.38 -10.65
N GLY A 11 7.58 -9.76 -11.23
CA GLY A 11 6.46 -9.23 -10.46
C GLY A 11 5.70 -10.29 -9.66
N TRP A 12 5.54 -11.50 -10.21
CA TRP A 12 4.90 -12.61 -9.50
C TRP A 12 5.86 -13.41 -8.64
N ALA A 13 7.16 -13.39 -8.95
CA ALA A 13 8.16 -14.15 -8.19
C ALA A 13 8.25 -13.67 -6.73
N ILE A 14 8.24 -12.37 -6.49
CA ILE A 14 8.34 -11.80 -5.15
C ILE A 14 7.13 -12.15 -4.28
N PRO A 15 5.87 -11.93 -4.73
CA PRO A 15 4.69 -12.36 -3.97
C PRO A 15 4.66 -13.87 -3.69
N ILE A 16 4.98 -14.69 -4.68
CA ILE A 16 5.02 -16.15 -4.52
C ILE A 16 6.07 -16.54 -3.48
N LEU A 17 7.24 -15.91 -3.52
CA LEU A 17 8.31 -16.17 -2.55
C LEU A 17 7.85 -15.84 -1.12
N ILE A 18 7.23 -14.68 -0.91
CA ILE A 18 6.75 -14.25 0.40
C ILE A 18 5.71 -15.26 0.93
N VAL A 19 4.72 -15.62 0.10
CA VAL A 19 3.68 -16.57 0.50
C VAL A 19 4.29 -17.95 0.78
N ALA A 20 5.20 -18.40 -0.07
CA ALA A 20 5.88 -19.69 0.10
C ALA A 20 6.67 -19.75 1.41
N LEU A 21 7.41 -18.70 1.74
CA LEU A 21 8.18 -18.63 2.99
C LEU A 21 7.26 -18.69 4.21
N ILE A 22 6.13 -17.98 4.19
CA ILE A 22 5.16 -18.02 5.28
C ILE A 22 4.54 -19.40 5.41
N VAL A 23 4.14 -20.03 4.31
CA VAL A 23 3.51 -21.35 4.31
C VAL A 23 4.49 -22.41 4.81
N ILE A 24 5.72 -22.41 4.33
CA ILE A 24 6.75 -23.35 4.76
C ILE A 24 7.04 -23.20 6.25
N THR A 25 7.20 -21.96 6.71
CA THR A 25 7.41 -21.69 8.15
C THR A 25 6.23 -22.18 8.99
N PHE A 26 5.00 -21.93 8.50
CA PHE A 26 3.79 -22.34 9.20
C PHE A 26 3.71 -23.87 9.38
N PHE A 27 4.06 -24.65 8.36
CA PHE A 27 4.05 -26.10 8.44
C PHE A 27 5.19 -26.66 9.32
N THR A 28 6.32 -25.95 9.40
CA THR A 28 7.45 -26.37 10.22
C THR A 28 7.29 -25.93 11.68
N ASN A 29 6.87 -24.68 11.87
CA ASN A 29 6.65 -24.07 13.19
C ASN A 29 5.42 -23.16 13.08
N PRO A 30 4.21 -23.66 13.43
CA PRO A 30 2.98 -22.87 13.27
C PRO A 30 2.99 -21.53 13.99
N SER A 31 3.59 -21.45 15.17
CA SER A 31 3.70 -20.20 15.93
C SER A 31 4.52 -19.14 15.18
N ALA A 32 5.66 -19.53 14.65
CA ALA A 32 6.53 -18.65 13.88
C ALA A 32 5.85 -18.22 12.56
N GLY A 33 5.16 -19.13 11.88
CA GLY A 33 4.42 -18.83 10.66
C GLY A 33 3.27 -17.87 10.90
N PHE A 34 2.56 -18.00 11.99
CA PHE A 34 1.50 -17.08 12.39
C PHE A 34 2.07 -15.69 12.70
N ASP A 35 3.16 -15.60 13.46
CA ASP A 35 3.83 -14.34 13.75
C ASP A 35 4.34 -13.65 12.48
N GLN A 36 4.85 -14.44 11.54
CA GLN A 36 5.33 -13.97 10.25
C GLN A 36 4.21 -13.36 9.41
N ALA A 37 3.06 -14.05 9.34
CA ALA A 37 1.89 -13.55 8.63
C ALA A 37 1.34 -12.27 9.28
N LEU A 38 1.27 -12.25 10.62
CA LEU A 38 0.81 -11.08 11.37
C LEU A 38 1.74 -9.89 11.16
N SER A 39 3.04 -10.12 11.18
CA SER A 39 4.05 -9.08 10.91
C SER A 39 3.87 -8.49 9.51
N TRP A 40 3.66 -9.33 8.50
CA TRP A 40 3.39 -8.88 7.14
C TRP A 40 2.17 -7.96 7.08
N ILE A 41 1.05 -8.39 7.68
CA ILE A 41 -0.18 -7.61 7.70
C ILE A 41 0.04 -6.27 8.41
N LEU A 42 0.70 -6.27 9.55
CA LEU A 42 0.92 -5.06 10.35
C LEU A 42 1.87 -4.09 9.64
N TRP A 43 2.98 -4.55 9.09
CA TRP A 43 3.91 -3.65 8.40
C TRP A 43 3.32 -3.05 7.13
N THR A 44 2.75 -3.87 6.26
CA THR A 44 2.16 -3.38 5.00
C THR A 44 0.95 -2.50 5.26
N GLY A 45 0.04 -2.94 6.12
CA GLY A 45 -1.19 -2.21 6.43
C GLY A 45 -0.94 -0.91 7.18
N SER A 46 -0.12 -0.96 8.22
CA SER A 46 0.17 0.23 9.05
C SER A 46 0.90 1.30 8.26
N MET A 47 1.90 0.93 7.46
CA MET A 47 2.64 1.90 6.67
C MET A 47 1.76 2.54 5.59
N ALA A 48 0.93 1.75 4.91
CA ALA A 48 -0.04 2.29 3.94
C ALA A 48 -1.02 3.25 4.62
N ALA A 49 -1.51 2.90 5.80
CA ALA A 49 -2.41 3.74 6.59
C ALA A 49 -1.73 5.05 6.99
N VAL A 50 -0.46 5.02 7.38
CA VAL A 50 0.34 6.22 7.69
C VAL A 50 0.43 7.12 6.47
N GLY A 51 0.66 6.55 5.28
CA GLY A 51 0.69 7.31 4.03
C GLY A 51 -0.62 8.05 3.77
N ALA A 52 -1.75 7.36 3.92
CA ALA A 52 -3.07 7.98 3.76
C ALA A 52 -3.31 9.06 4.82
N ALA A 53 -2.84 8.85 6.05
CA ALA A 53 -2.97 9.83 7.13
C ALA A 53 -2.13 11.09 6.87
N VAL A 54 -0.89 10.92 6.36
CA VAL A 54 -0.02 12.06 5.99
C VAL A 54 -0.67 12.90 4.90
N ALA A 55 -1.39 12.25 3.98
CA ALA A 55 -2.15 12.95 2.94
C ALA A 55 -3.42 13.62 3.48
N LEU A 56 -3.70 13.52 4.77
CA LEU A 56 -4.92 13.99 5.43
C LEU A 56 -6.17 13.36 4.81
N GLY A 57 -6.09 12.08 4.50
CA GLY A 57 -7.22 11.31 3.98
C GLY A 57 -8.32 11.13 5.02
N HIS A 58 -9.53 10.90 4.53
CA HIS A 58 -10.66 10.56 5.40
C HIS A 58 -10.36 9.28 6.18
N PRO A 59 -10.85 9.12 7.43
CA PRO A 59 -10.62 7.91 8.21
C PRO A 59 -10.96 6.61 7.48
N LEU A 60 -12.01 6.59 6.65
CA LEU A 60 -12.35 5.43 5.84
C LEU A 60 -11.33 5.16 4.73
N ALA A 61 -10.68 6.19 4.20
CA ALA A 61 -9.58 6.01 3.24
C ALA A 61 -8.35 5.40 3.93
N ILE A 62 -8.07 5.82 5.15
CA ILE A 62 -6.99 5.27 5.97
C ILE A 62 -7.27 3.79 6.28
N LEU A 63 -8.51 3.47 6.66
CA LEU A 63 -8.92 2.09 6.92
C LEU A 63 -8.82 1.23 5.64
N ALA A 64 -9.27 1.76 4.50
CA ALA A 64 -9.15 1.07 3.22
C ALA A 64 -7.69 0.77 2.89
N ALA A 65 -6.78 1.71 3.13
CA ALA A 65 -5.36 1.51 2.94
C ALA A 65 -4.83 0.37 3.82
N PHE A 66 -5.20 0.37 5.09
CA PHE A 66 -4.77 -0.66 6.04
C PHE A 66 -5.25 -2.05 5.62
N VAL A 67 -6.54 -2.18 5.29
CA VAL A 67 -7.17 -3.47 4.98
C VAL A 67 -6.68 -4.05 3.65
N THR A 68 -6.49 -3.19 2.63
CA THR A 68 -6.14 -3.64 1.29
C THR A 68 -4.64 -3.84 1.08
N ALA A 69 -3.79 -3.13 1.81
CA ALA A 69 -2.34 -3.17 1.60
C ALA A 69 -1.73 -4.58 1.73
N PRO A 70 -2.06 -5.39 2.75
CA PRO A 70 -1.47 -6.72 2.86
C PRO A 70 -1.73 -7.62 1.65
N VAL A 71 -2.92 -7.49 1.05
CA VAL A 71 -3.33 -8.28 -0.12
C VAL A 71 -2.76 -7.69 -1.41
N THR A 72 -2.88 -6.38 -1.59
CA THR A 72 -2.40 -5.71 -2.81
C THR A 72 -0.88 -5.72 -2.92
N ALA A 73 -0.17 -5.73 -1.80
CA ALA A 73 1.29 -5.87 -1.79
C ALA A 73 1.75 -7.20 -2.42
N LEU A 74 0.89 -8.22 -2.40
CA LEU A 74 1.15 -9.52 -3.01
C LEU A 74 0.69 -9.58 -4.47
N HIS A 75 0.04 -8.54 -4.99
CA HIS A 75 -0.43 -8.50 -6.37
C HIS A 75 0.39 -7.47 -7.16
N PRO A 76 1.06 -7.87 -8.26
CA PRO A 76 1.97 -6.97 -8.99
C PRO A 76 1.31 -5.74 -9.61
N ILE A 77 0.00 -5.81 -9.88
CA ILE A 77 -0.74 -4.74 -10.57
C ILE A 77 -1.55 -3.89 -9.60
N LEU A 78 -2.19 -4.53 -8.60
CA LEU A 78 -3.04 -3.82 -7.65
C LEU A 78 -2.21 -3.02 -6.66
N ALA A 79 -2.75 -1.87 -6.26
CA ALA A 79 -2.11 -1.01 -5.27
C ALA A 79 -3.14 -0.55 -4.24
N SER A 80 -2.76 -0.52 -2.96
CA SER A 80 -3.64 -0.10 -1.87
C SER A 80 -4.12 1.35 -2.03
N GLY A 81 -3.30 2.20 -2.65
CA GLY A 81 -3.67 3.59 -2.93
C GLY A 81 -4.86 3.74 -3.84
N TRP A 82 -5.11 2.78 -4.73
CA TRP A 82 -6.31 2.81 -5.58
C TRP A 82 -7.57 2.71 -4.74
N PHE A 83 -7.59 1.81 -3.76
CA PHE A 83 -8.74 1.61 -2.87
C PHE A 83 -8.92 2.79 -1.91
N SER A 84 -7.83 3.27 -1.30
CA SER A 84 -7.88 4.42 -0.40
C SER A 84 -8.24 5.71 -1.16
N GLY A 85 -7.70 5.89 -2.37
CA GLY A 85 -8.02 7.03 -3.23
C GLY A 85 -9.48 7.02 -3.66
N LEU A 86 -10.02 5.85 -4.03
CA LEU A 86 -11.45 5.72 -4.36
C LEU A 86 -12.33 6.04 -3.16
N ALA A 87 -11.98 5.55 -1.98
CA ALA A 87 -12.72 5.86 -0.75
C ALA A 87 -12.69 7.36 -0.46
N GLN A 88 -11.53 8.00 -0.60
CA GLN A 88 -11.39 9.44 -0.41
C GLN A 88 -12.23 10.21 -1.42
N ALA A 89 -12.17 9.85 -2.70
CA ALA A 89 -12.91 10.52 -3.77
C ALA A 89 -14.41 10.36 -3.59
N TYR A 90 -14.86 9.19 -3.13
CA TYR A 90 -16.28 8.92 -2.92
C TYR A 90 -16.83 9.72 -1.74
N ILE A 91 -16.09 9.80 -0.65
CA ILE A 91 -16.55 10.44 0.60
C ILE A 91 -16.36 11.96 0.56
N LYS A 92 -15.20 12.41 0.09
CA LYS A 92 -14.84 13.83 -0.04
C LYS A 92 -14.75 14.20 -1.51
N ARG A 93 -15.90 14.18 -2.20
CA ARG A 93 -15.98 14.44 -3.64
C ARG A 93 -15.43 15.83 -3.99
N PRO A 94 -14.53 15.91 -4.97
CA PRO A 94 -14.11 17.20 -5.49
C PRO A 94 -15.30 17.98 -6.07
N THR A 95 -15.29 19.29 -5.86
CA THR A 95 -16.31 20.19 -6.41
C THR A 95 -15.77 20.90 -7.65
N ILE A 96 -16.67 21.55 -8.39
CA ILE A 96 -16.28 22.39 -9.53
C ILE A 96 -15.32 23.49 -9.07
N ALA A 97 -15.56 24.07 -7.88
CA ALA A 97 -14.67 25.08 -7.29
C ALA A 97 -13.26 24.53 -7.05
N ASP A 98 -13.13 23.27 -6.63
CA ASP A 98 -11.81 22.63 -6.47
C ASP A 98 -11.07 22.54 -7.80
N PHE A 99 -11.75 22.16 -8.88
CA PHE A 99 -11.17 22.10 -10.21
C PHE A 99 -10.77 23.49 -10.72
N GLU A 100 -11.58 24.51 -10.47
CA GLU A 100 -11.28 25.88 -10.86
C GLU A 100 -10.06 26.45 -10.14
N LYS A 101 -9.88 26.12 -8.87
CA LYS A 101 -8.75 26.56 -8.05
C LYS A 101 -7.49 25.74 -8.26
N LEU A 102 -7.55 24.67 -9.03
CA LEU A 102 -6.46 23.71 -9.16
C LEU A 102 -5.18 24.40 -9.67
N SER A 103 -5.31 25.31 -10.66
CA SER A 103 -4.17 26.02 -11.23
C SER A 103 -3.42 26.90 -10.22
N GLU A 104 -4.10 27.37 -9.18
CA GLU A 104 -3.50 28.16 -8.11
C GLU A 104 -2.99 27.26 -6.98
N ASP A 105 -3.81 26.27 -6.59
CA ASP A 105 -3.55 25.42 -5.43
C ASP A 105 -2.34 24.50 -5.63
N VAL A 106 -2.04 24.10 -6.89
CA VAL A 106 -0.89 23.21 -7.15
C VAL A 106 0.46 23.89 -6.94
N PHE A 107 0.51 25.21 -6.87
CA PHE A 107 1.76 25.97 -6.67
C PHE A 107 2.14 26.17 -5.21
N THR A 108 1.27 25.79 -4.25
CA THR A 108 1.55 25.89 -2.82
C THR A 108 1.38 24.54 -2.13
N ILE A 109 2.15 24.31 -1.10
CA ILE A 109 2.04 23.09 -0.31
C ILE A 109 0.68 23.03 0.38
N LYS A 110 0.25 24.12 1.00
CA LYS A 110 -1.07 24.20 1.65
C LYS A 110 -2.21 23.98 0.67
N GLY A 111 -2.14 24.57 -0.51
CA GLY A 111 -3.14 24.41 -1.56
C GLY A 111 -3.23 22.97 -2.04
N PHE A 112 -2.09 22.30 -2.15
CA PHE A 112 -2.03 20.90 -2.59
C PHE A 112 -2.78 19.97 -1.62
N TRP A 113 -2.63 20.19 -0.31
CA TRP A 113 -3.37 19.41 0.70
C TRP A 113 -4.81 19.87 0.87
N ARG A 114 -5.10 21.15 0.66
CA ARG A 114 -6.44 21.74 0.83
C ARG A 114 -7.40 21.37 -0.31
N ASN A 115 -6.92 21.37 -1.55
CA ASN A 115 -7.74 21.09 -2.72
C ASN A 115 -8.16 19.61 -2.72
N LYS A 116 -9.46 19.34 -2.87
CA LYS A 116 -9.98 17.96 -2.79
C LYS A 116 -9.49 17.08 -3.96
N VAL A 117 -9.22 17.67 -5.13
CA VAL A 117 -8.67 16.92 -6.28
C VAL A 117 -7.26 16.45 -5.97
N THR A 118 -6.38 17.36 -5.56
CA THR A 118 -4.99 17.02 -5.24
C THR A 118 -4.90 16.16 -3.99
N ARG A 119 -5.82 16.32 -3.03
CA ARG A 119 -5.85 15.46 -1.84
C ARG A 119 -6.11 14.00 -2.21
N VAL A 120 -7.04 13.72 -3.14
CA VAL A 120 -7.25 12.36 -3.65
C VAL A 120 -5.97 11.80 -4.25
N LEU A 121 -5.29 12.59 -5.07
CA LEU A 121 -4.02 12.18 -5.67
C LEU A 121 -2.94 11.95 -4.61
N LEU A 122 -2.86 12.81 -3.59
CA LEU A 122 -1.94 12.63 -2.47
C LEU A 122 -2.22 11.34 -1.70
N VAL A 123 -3.50 11.03 -1.45
CA VAL A 123 -3.89 9.77 -0.79
C VAL A 123 -3.37 8.58 -1.60
N VAL A 124 -3.59 8.58 -2.92
CA VAL A 124 -3.11 7.50 -3.80
C VAL A 124 -1.58 7.38 -3.73
N VAL A 125 -0.88 8.48 -3.96
CA VAL A 125 0.59 8.50 -4.06
C VAL A 125 1.25 8.15 -2.73
N LEU A 126 0.84 8.81 -1.65
CA LEU A 126 1.46 8.61 -0.33
C LEU A 126 1.12 7.23 0.24
N THR A 127 -0.11 6.74 0.03
CA THR A 127 -0.47 5.38 0.42
C THR A 127 0.42 4.36 -0.29
N ASN A 128 0.62 4.50 -1.58
CA ASN A 128 1.46 3.59 -2.36
C ASN A 128 2.93 3.70 -1.96
N LEU A 129 3.43 4.91 -1.74
CA LEU A 129 4.81 5.15 -1.36
C LEU A 129 5.12 4.52 0.01
N PHE A 130 4.33 4.85 1.03
CA PHE A 130 4.50 4.29 2.36
C PHE A 130 4.18 2.79 2.40
N GLY A 131 3.19 2.35 1.61
CA GLY A 131 2.88 0.94 1.46
C GLY A 131 4.06 0.15 0.89
N SER A 132 4.79 0.72 -0.07
CA SER A 132 6.00 0.11 -0.61
C SER A 132 7.08 -0.03 0.46
N LEU A 133 7.27 0.99 1.30
CA LEU A 133 8.18 0.91 2.43
C LEU A 133 7.76 -0.22 3.39
N GLY A 134 6.46 -0.31 3.69
CA GLY A 134 5.91 -1.39 4.50
C GLY A 134 6.16 -2.77 3.90
N THR A 135 6.05 -2.89 2.58
CA THR A 135 6.32 -4.12 1.85
C THR A 135 7.79 -4.54 1.99
N PHE A 136 8.72 -3.59 1.85
CA PHE A 136 10.15 -3.88 2.04
C PHE A 136 10.46 -4.33 3.47
N ILE A 137 9.92 -3.62 4.46
CA ILE A 137 10.15 -3.94 5.88
C ILE A 137 9.49 -5.28 6.22
N GLY A 138 8.24 -5.46 5.83
CA GLY A 138 7.49 -6.69 6.08
C GLY A 138 8.12 -7.90 5.38
N GLY A 139 8.56 -7.72 4.13
CA GLY A 139 9.25 -8.76 3.38
C GLY A 139 10.59 -9.14 4.01
N ALA A 140 11.36 -8.15 4.45
CA ALA A 140 12.62 -8.39 5.16
C ALA A 140 12.38 -9.16 6.45
N ASP A 141 11.33 -8.84 7.19
CA ASP A 141 10.98 -9.55 8.42
C ASP A 141 10.55 -11.00 8.16
N VAL A 142 9.78 -11.23 7.10
CA VAL A 142 9.39 -12.58 6.66
C VAL A 142 10.64 -13.42 6.38
N ILE A 143 11.59 -12.88 5.64
CA ILE A 143 12.84 -13.54 5.32
C ILE A 143 13.66 -13.81 6.59
N ARG A 144 13.76 -12.83 7.46
CA ARG A 144 14.49 -12.94 8.73
C ARG A 144 13.93 -14.06 9.60
N VAL A 145 12.61 -14.12 9.77
CA VAL A 145 11.94 -15.15 10.57
C VAL A 145 12.15 -16.53 9.95
N PHE A 146 12.08 -16.64 8.62
CA PHE A 146 12.34 -17.88 7.91
C PHE A 146 13.73 -18.43 8.23
N PHE A 147 14.77 -17.62 8.06
CA PHE A 147 16.16 -18.04 8.32
C PHE A 147 16.42 -18.32 9.81
N LYS A 148 15.71 -17.66 10.70
CA LYS A 148 15.83 -17.90 12.14
C LYS A 148 15.31 -19.30 12.53
N ASN A 149 14.34 -19.84 11.78
CA ASN A 149 13.71 -21.14 12.09
C ASN A 149 14.29 -22.29 11.26
N PHE A 150 15.23 -22.01 10.39
CA PHE A 150 15.93 -22.99 9.57
C PHE A 150 17.43 -22.70 9.62
#